data_3f5d9e9931e651b0d4d54e9b7c6450c9
#
_entry.id   3f5d9e9931e651b0d4d54e9b7c6450c9
#
_cell.length_a   1.000
_cell.length_b   1.000
_cell.length_c   1.000
_cell.angle_alpha   90.00
_cell.angle_beta   90.00
_cell.angle_gamma   90.00
#
_symmetry.space_group_name_H-M   'P 1'
#
loop_
_entity.id
_entity.type
_entity.pdbx_description
1 polymer ?
#
loop_
_entity_poly.entity_id
_entity_poly.type
_entity_poly.pdbx_seq_one_letter_code
_entity_poly.pdbx_strand_id
1 'polypeptide(L)'
;IKKITTSAFTLPFVPAFARVSANQPGSSYQGPVLRVAIMGLGSYGTRVADAMQSCKMAKLVGVISGTPSKVKDWQSKYNIPEKNCYNYENFDAIKNNPDIDAVYVITPNGLHKGQVIRVAQAGKHAICEKPMALDAKEGQEMVDACKKAKVKLLVGYRMHFEVKTLEIIRMRKENELGKILFFQGLCGFRIGDPTQWRLNYKLAGGG
;
A
#
# COMPACT_ATOMS: atom_id res chain seq x y z
N ILE A 1 18.34 -8.19 19.65
CA ILE A 1 17.64 -7.72 18.43
C ILE A 1 18.02 -8.71 17.34
N LYS A 2 17.17 -9.74 17.10
CA LYS A 2 17.39 -10.67 15.98
C LYS A 2 17.23 -9.88 14.69
N LYS A 3 18.30 -9.87 13.88
CA LYS A 3 18.25 -9.37 12.49
C LYS A 3 17.09 -10.06 11.79
N ILE A 4 16.04 -9.31 11.44
CA ILE A 4 15.10 -9.73 10.43
C ILE A 4 15.88 -9.59 9.12
N THR A 5 16.50 -10.69 8.71
CA THR A 5 17.12 -10.75 7.40
C THR A 5 16.00 -10.65 6.37
N THR A 6 16.01 -9.58 5.63
CA THR A 6 15.22 -9.39 4.40
C THR A 6 15.76 -10.31 3.31
N SER A 7 16.00 -11.60 3.64
CA SER A 7 16.40 -12.58 2.66
C SER A 7 15.17 -13.01 1.88
N ALA A 8 15.16 -12.60 0.62
CA ALA A 8 14.48 -13.24 -0.47
C ALA A 8 12.94 -13.19 -0.49
N PHE A 9 12.36 -12.01 -0.41
CA PHE A 9 11.17 -11.74 -1.16
C PHE A 9 11.52 -10.97 -2.44
N THR A 10 12.31 -11.59 -3.30
CA THR A 10 12.40 -11.20 -4.70
C THR A 10 11.08 -11.54 -5.36
N LEU A 11 10.13 -10.65 -5.20
CA LEU A 11 8.90 -10.69 -5.95
C LEU A 11 9.25 -10.50 -7.42
N PRO A 12 8.75 -11.33 -8.35
CA PRO A 12 8.76 -10.96 -9.77
C PRO A 12 8.03 -9.63 -10.01
N PHE A 13 7.33 -9.13 -9.00
CA PHE A 13 6.63 -7.84 -8.94
C PHE A 13 7.53 -6.65 -8.54
N VAL A 14 8.61 -6.88 -7.78
CA VAL A 14 9.57 -5.84 -7.37
C VAL A 14 10.27 -5.17 -8.56
N PRO A 15 10.63 -5.86 -9.66
CA PRO A 15 11.19 -5.17 -10.81
C PRO A 15 10.27 -4.14 -11.45
N ALA A 16 8.96 -4.34 -11.41
CA ALA A 16 8.00 -3.39 -11.98
C ALA A 16 7.82 -2.13 -11.11
N PHE A 17 7.79 -2.29 -9.80
CA PHE A 17 7.73 -1.15 -8.86
C PHE A 17 9.13 -0.56 -8.54
N ALA A 18 10.18 -1.35 -8.58
CA ALA A 18 11.55 -0.90 -8.34
C ALA A 18 12.15 -0.12 -9.52
N ARG A 19 11.55 -0.21 -10.70
CA ARG A 19 11.97 0.61 -11.84
C ARG A 19 11.20 1.94 -11.82
N VAL A 20 11.65 2.88 -11.00
CA VAL A 20 11.29 4.31 -11.14
C VAL A 20 11.46 4.76 -12.60
N SER A 21 12.41 4.16 -13.32
CA SER A 21 12.60 4.33 -14.76
C SER A 21 11.40 3.89 -15.63
N ALA A 22 10.53 2.99 -15.16
CA ALA A 22 9.37 2.55 -15.93
C ALA A 22 8.29 3.63 -16.08
N ASN A 23 8.26 4.60 -15.17
CA ASN A 23 7.34 5.77 -15.24
C ASN A 23 8.03 7.04 -15.74
N GLN A 24 9.29 6.98 -16.18
CA GLN A 24 9.92 8.12 -16.82
C GLN A 24 9.28 8.39 -18.20
N PRO A 25 9.20 9.66 -18.62
CA PRO A 25 8.75 9.98 -19.98
C PRO A 25 9.57 9.18 -21.01
N GLY A 26 8.90 8.36 -21.83
CA GLY A 26 9.55 7.52 -22.84
C GLY A 26 9.72 6.06 -22.46
N SER A 27 9.39 5.60 -21.22
CA SER A 27 9.43 4.16 -20.90
C SER A 27 8.23 3.44 -21.53
N SER A 28 8.50 2.45 -22.37
CA SER A 28 7.50 1.54 -22.95
C SER A 28 7.27 0.35 -22.04
N TYR A 29 6.48 0.50 -20.95
CA TYR A 29 6.07 -0.65 -20.16
C TYR A 29 5.13 -1.53 -20.97
N GLN A 30 5.50 -2.80 -21.15
CA GLN A 30 4.74 -3.81 -21.90
C GLN A 30 4.27 -4.98 -21.01
N GLY A 31 4.45 -4.86 -19.69
CA GLY A 31 4.03 -5.89 -18.75
C GLY A 31 2.52 -5.86 -18.43
N PRO A 32 2.03 -6.84 -17.65
CA PRO A 32 0.63 -6.87 -17.24
C PRO A 32 0.29 -5.70 -16.30
N VAL A 33 -0.87 -5.09 -16.52
CA VAL A 33 -1.40 -4.00 -15.67
C VAL A 33 -2.06 -4.60 -14.45
N LEU A 34 -1.60 -4.21 -13.25
CA LEU A 34 -2.19 -4.65 -11.98
C LEU A 34 -3.53 -3.95 -11.75
N ARG A 35 -4.59 -4.74 -11.54
CA ARG A 35 -5.95 -4.23 -11.29
C ARG A 35 -6.18 -4.12 -9.78
N VAL A 36 -6.27 -2.89 -9.29
CA VAL A 36 -6.25 -2.57 -7.86
C VAL A 36 -7.59 -2.05 -7.39
N ALA A 37 -8.12 -2.59 -6.30
CA ALA A 37 -9.18 -1.96 -5.52
C ALA A 37 -8.57 -1.17 -4.37
N ILE A 38 -9.10 0.02 -4.07
CA ILE A 38 -8.68 0.82 -2.91
C ILE A 38 -9.66 0.63 -1.78
N MET A 39 -9.14 0.27 -0.60
CA MET A 39 -9.86 0.16 0.67
C MET A 39 -9.50 1.37 1.55
N GLY A 40 -10.51 2.19 1.90
CA GLY A 40 -10.31 3.42 2.65
C GLY A 40 -10.28 4.67 1.78
N LEU A 41 -11.46 5.27 1.55
CA LEU A 41 -11.67 6.40 0.65
C LEU A 41 -11.51 7.75 1.38
N GLY A 42 -10.37 7.91 2.07
CA GLY A 42 -9.96 9.14 2.73
C GLY A 42 -9.10 10.04 1.83
N SER A 43 -8.59 11.14 2.38
CA SER A 43 -7.76 12.10 1.64
C SER A 43 -6.51 11.48 1.01
N TYR A 44 -5.86 10.53 1.70
CA TYR A 44 -4.70 9.84 1.16
C TYR A 44 -5.10 8.83 0.07
N GLY A 45 -6.20 8.10 0.27
CA GLY A 45 -6.77 7.24 -0.77
C GLY A 45 -7.05 8.01 -2.06
N THR A 46 -7.63 9.22 -1.96
CA THR A 46 -7.86 10.09 -3.11
C THR A 46 -6.58 10.45 -3.84
N ARG A 47 -5.52 10.83 -3.11
CA ARG A 47 -4.20 11.12 -3.72
C ARG A 47 -3.63 9.91 -4.47
N VAL A 48 -3.77 8.72 -3.90
CA VAL A 48 -3.33 7.48 -4.55
C VAL A 48 -4.16 7.21 -5.81
N ALA A 49 -5.49 7.34 -5.72
CA ALA A 49 -6.38 7.14 -6.85
C ALA A 49 -6.10 8.13 -8.01
N ASP A 50 -5.88 9.42 -7.69
CA ASP A 50 -5.52 10.44 -8.68
C ASP A 50 -4.17 10.11 -9.34
N ALA A 51 -3.16 9.71 -8.55
CA ALA A 51 -1.85 9.31 -9.09
C ALA A 51 -1.94 8.06 -9.99
N MET A 52 -2.84 7.13 -9.68
CA MET A 52 -3.04 5.93 -10.50
C MET A 52 -3.60 6.23 -11.89
N GLN A 53 -4.25 7.39 -12.10
CA GLN A 53 -4.78 7.75 -13.43
C GLN A 53 -3.68 7.92 -14.49
N SER A 54 -2.47 8.28 -14.07
CA SER A 54 -1.29 8.39 -14.94
C SER A 54 -0.38 7.16 -14.91
N CYS A 55 -0.68 6.16 -14.07
CA CYS A 55 0.16 4.99 -13.90
C CYS A 55 -0.06 3.97 -15.03
N LYS A 56 1.02 3.56 -15.70
CA LYS A 56 0.96 2.55 -16.76
C LYS A 56 0.95 1.10 -16.24
N MET A 57 1.37 0.88 -14.99
CA MET A 57 1.58 -0.45 -14.42
C MET A 57 0.43 -0.90 -13.51
N ALA A 58 -0.42 0.02 -13.06
CA ALA A 58 -1.56 -0.28 -12.22
C ALA A 58 -2.78 0.55 -12.61
N LYS A 59 -3.96 -0.03 -12.44
CA LYS A 59 -5.24 0.62 -12.73
C LYS A 59 -6.17 0.48 -11.53
N LEU A 60 -6.80 1.59 -11.15
CA LEU A 60 -7.90 1.57 -10.18
C LEU A 60 -9.14 0.95 -10.85
N VAL A 61 -9.63 -0.15 -10.28
CA VAL A 61 -10.77 -0.91 -10.82
C VAL A 61 -11.88 -1.15 -9.81
N GLY A 62 -11.64 -0.92 -8.52
CA GLY A 62 -12.62 -1.17 -7.47
C GLY A 62 -12.41 -0.32 -6.23
N VAL A 63 -13.43 -0.27 -5.38
CA VAL A 63 -13.40 0.47 -4.11
C VAL A 63 -14.06 -0.32 -2.99
N ILE A 64 -13.54 -0.13 -1.77
CA ILE A 64 -14.07 -0.73 -0.55
C ILE A 64 -14.19 0.35 0.52
N SER A 65 -15.41 0.64 0.98
CA SER A 65 -15.67 1.67 2.01
C SER A 65 -16.96 1.44 2.75
N GLY A 66 -16.98 1.74 4.04
CA GLY A 66 -18.22 1.76 4.85
C GLY A 66 -19.10 2.99 4.64
N THR A 67 -18.74 3.91 3.73
CA THR A 67 -19.49 5.15 3.49
C THR A 67 -20.08 5.13 2.07
N PRO A 68 -21.38 4.81 1.89
CA PRO A 68 -22.00 4.66 0.58
C PRO A 68 -21.91 5.90 -0.32
N SER A 69 -22.00 7.10 0.25
CA SER A 69 -21.86 8.34 -0.53
C SER A 69 -20.49 8.46 -1.17
N LYS A 70 -19.41 8.16 -0.42
CA LYS A 70 -18.04 8.16 -0.96
C LYS A 70 -17.87 7.12 -2.07
N VAL A 71 -18.51 5.96 -1.94
CA VAL A 71 -18.46 4.94 -3.00
C VAL A 71 -19.06 5.49 -4.28
N LYS A 72 -20.26 6.13 -4.21
CA LYS A 72 -20.92 6.75 -5.37
C LYS A 72 -20.07 7.85 -6.01
N ASP A 73 -19.48 8.73 -5.19
CA ASP A 73 -18.61 9.79 -5.67
C ASP A 73 -17.40 9.22 -6.44
N TRP A 74 -16.79 8.16 -5.90
CA TRP A 74 -15.64 7.52 -6.54
C TRP A 74 -16.03 6.71 -7.78
N GLN A 75 -17.18 6.07 -7.80
CA GLN A 75 -17.73 5.43 -9.00
C GLN A 75 -17.82 6.44 -10.15
N SER A 76 -18.44 7.58 -9.88
CA SER A 76 -18.59 8.65 -10.89
C SER A 76 -17.25 9.24 -11.31
N LYS A 77 -16.38 9.56 -10.34
CA LYS A 77 -15.09 10.23 -10.60
C LYS A 77 -14.10 9.35 -11.38
N TYR A 78 -14.04 8.07 -11.05
CA TYR A 78 -13.01 7.15 -11.59
C TYR A 78 -13.59 6.08 -12.52
N ASN A 79 -14.87 6.19 -12.86
CA ASN A 79 -15.58 5.25 -13.74
C ASN A 79 -15.48 3.78 -13.27
N ILE A 80 -15.74 3.53 -11.98
CA ILE A 80 -15.63 2.21 -11.36
C ILE A 80 -16.96 1.46 -11.53
N PRO A 81 -16.95 0.22 -12.09
CA PRO A 81 -18.15 -0.58 -12.21
C PRO A 81 -18.78 -0.91 -10.85
N GLU A 82 -20.12 -0.90 -10.76
CA GLU A 82 -20.84 -1.19 -9.51
C GLU A 82 -20.45 -2.56 -8.92
N LYS A 83 -20.27 -3.59 -9.77
CA LYS A 83 -19.81 -4.92 -9.36
C LYS A 83 -18.45 -4.95 -8.65
N ASN A 84 -17.68 -3.87 -8.73
CA ASN A 84 -16.37 -3.72 -8.11
C ASN A 84 -16.42 -2.80 -6.88
N CYS A 85 -17.62 -2.47 -6.39
CA CYS A 85 -17.86 -1.66 -5.21
C CYS A 85 -18.28 -2.52 -4.04
N TYR A 86 -17.57 -2.41 -2.93
CA TYR A 86 -17.77 -3.22 -1.74
C TYR A 86 -17.81 -2.34 -0.48
N ASN A 87 -18.39 -2.90 0.59
CA ASN A 87 -18.25 -2.36 1.94
C ASN A 87 -17.33 -3.25 2.80
N TYR A 88 -17.10 -2.86 4.07
CA TYR A 88 -16.22 -3.61 4.97
C TYR A 88 -16.80 -4.96 5.43
N GLU A 89 -18.12 -5.15 5.32
CA GLU A 89 -18.80 -6.39 5.69
C GLU A 89 -18.73 -7.42 4.56
N ASN A 90 -18.89 -6.99 3.31
CA ASN A 90 -19.05 -7.88 2.16
C ASN A 90 -17.85 -8.01 1.24
N PHE A 91 -16.74 -7.30 1.48
CA PHE A 91 -15.64 -7.28 0.52
C PHE A 91 -14.93 -8.65 0.34
N ASP A 92 -15.18 -9.64 1.20
CA ASP A 92 -14.68 -11.01 0.98
C ASP A 92 -15.18 -11.61 -0.34
N ALA A 93 -16.30 -11.10 -0.87
CA ALA A 93 -16.84 -11.48 -2.18
C ALA A 93 -15.87 -11.17 -3.34
N ILE A 94 -14.84 -10.34 -3.16
CA ILE A 94 -13.77 -10.13 -4.15
C ILE A 94 -13.08 -11.43 -4.56
N LYS A 95 -13.14 -12.47 -3.74
CA LYS A 95 -12.63 -13.80 -4.04
C LYS A 95 -13.11 -14.29 -5.42
N ASN A 96 -14.37 -14.04 -5.74
CA ASN A 96 -15.00 -14.46 -6.98
C ASN A 96 -14.94 -13.41 -8.09
N ASN A 97 -14.29 -12.27 -7.85
CA ASN A 97 -14.19 -11.21 -8.84
C ASN A 97 -12.85 -11.28 -9.60
N PRO A 98 -12.85 -11.70 -10.87
CA PRO A 98 -11.63 -11.79 -11.66
C PRO A 98 -11.06 -10.42 -12.07
N ASP A 99 -11.82 -9.34 -11.91
CA ASP A 99 -11.39 -8.00 -12.33
C ASP A 99 -10.42 -7.34 -11.32
N ILE A 100 -10.25 -7.94 -10.13
CA ILE A 100 -9.41 -7.40 -9.05
C ILE A 100 -8.25 -8.36 -8.80
N ASP A 101 -7.02 -7.86 -8.90
CA ASP A 101 -5.80 -8.62 -8.61
C ASP A 101 -5.29 -8.34 -7.18
N ALA A 102 -5.41 -7.08 -6.75
CA ALA A 102 -4.88 -6.63 -5.47
C ALA A 102 -5.82 -5.63 -4.78
N VAL A 103 -5.71 -5.56 -3.47
CA VAL A 103 -6.36 -4.52 -2.65
C VAL A 103 -5.31 -3.65 -2.00
N TYR A 104 -5.43 -2.33 -2.17
CA TYR A 104 -4.61 -1.35 -1.45
C TYR A 104 -5.36 -0.88 -0.20
N VAL A 105 -4.90 -1.30 0.96
CA VAL A 105 -5.47 -0.99 2.28
C VAL A 105 -4.89 0.33 2.78
N ILE A 106 -5.75 1.36 2.86
CA ILE A 106 -5.41 2.76 3.23
C ILE A 106 -6.33 3.22 4.37
N THR A 107 -6.60 2.35 5.30
CA THR A 107 -7.44 2.59 6.48
C THR A 107 -6.59 3.01 7.69
N PRO A 108 -7.18 3.34 8.84
CA PRO A 108 -6.42 3.52 10.08
C PRO A 108 -5.62 2.28 10.46
N ASN A 109 -4.42 2.50 11.05
CA ASN A 109 -3.41 1.46 11.31
C ASN A 109 -3.95 0.23 12.03
N GLY A 110 -4.80 0.41 13.05
CA GLY A 110 -5.38 -0.68 13.83
C GLY A 110 -6.32 -1.61 13.04
N LEU A 111 -6.70 -1.23 11.82
CA LEU A 111 -7.54 -2.05 10.95
C LEU A 111 -6.71 -2.86 9.94
N HIS A 112 -5.44 -2.53 9.74
CA HIS A 112 -4.59 -3.10 8.70
C HIS A 112 -4.50 -4.62 8.80
N LYS A 113 -4.18 -5.15 9.99
CA LYS A 113 -4.04 -6.60 10.21
C LYS A 113 -5.28 -7.37 9.75
N GLY A 114 -6.42 -7.04 10.32
CA GLY A 114 -7.67 -7.77 10.02
C GLY A 114 -8.05 -7.70 8.55
N GLN A 115 -7.90 -6.52 7.93
CA GLN A 115 -8.24 -6.31 6.54
C GLN A 115 -7.29 -7.01 5.58
N VAL A 116 -5.98 -6.94 5.81
CA VAL A 116 -4.97 -7.64 4.98
C VAL A 116 -5.14 -9.15 5.06
N ILE A 117 -5.41 -9.71 6.25
CA ILE A 117 -5.65 -11.15 6.40
C ILE A 117 -6.88 -11.57 5.58
N ARG A 118 -7.98 -10.81 5.63
CA ARG A 118 -9.20 -11.11 4.84
C ARG A 118 -8.93 -10.98 3.33
N VAL A 119 -8.17 -9.97 2.90
CA VAL A 119 -7.74 -9.83 1.49
C VAL A 119 -6.95 -11.06 1.03
N ALA A 120 -6.01 -11.51 1.86
CA ALA A 120 -5.21 -12.70 1.58
C ALA A 120 -6.08 -13.97 1.49
N GLN A 121 -7.04 -14.14 2.42
CA GLN A 121 -7.99 -15.25 2.43
C GLN A 121 -8.91 -15.24 1.20
N ALA A 122 -9.19 -14.06 0.64
CA ALA A 122 -9.88 -13.92 -0.63
C ALA A 122 -9.00 -14.22 -1.85
N GLY A 123 -7.74 -14.64 -1.66
CA GLY A 123 -6.82 -14.97 -2.73
C GLY A 123 -6.30 -13.77 -3.52
N LYS A 124 -6.40 -12.56 -2.97
CA LYS A 124 -5.93 -11.33 -3.62
C LYS A 124 -4.62 -10.85 -3.01
N HIS A 125 -3.77 -10.22 -3.83
CA HIS A 125 -2.57 -9.55 -3.33
C HIS A 125 -2.96 -8.37 -2.44
N ALA A 126 -2.15 -8.08 -1.42
CA ALA A 126 -2.37 -6.96 -0.53
C ALA A 126 -1.26 -5.92 -0.67
N ILE A 127 -1.65 -4.65 -0.80
CA ILE A 127 -0.79 -3.50 -0.59
C ILE A 127 -1.30 -2.85 0.68
N CYS A 128 -0.46 -2.71 1.69
CA CYS A 128 -0.83 -2.13 2.98
C CYS A 128 -0.09 -0.82 3.20
N GLU A 129 -0.79 0.24 3.59
CA GLU A 129 -0.14 1.49 3.99
C GLU A 129 0.75 1.29 5.22
N LYS A 130 1.70 2.20 5.35
CA LYS A 130 2.55 2.27 6.53
C LYS A 130 1.82 3.02 7.68
N PRO A 131 2.12 2.65 8.94
CA PRO A 131 2.86 1.47 9.37
C PRO A 131 2.10 0.19 9.04
N MET A 132 2.82 -0.91 8.81
CA MET A 132 2.23 -2.18 8.40
C MET A 132 1.17 -2.69 9.40
N ALA A 133 1.47 -2.58 10.69
CA ALA A 133 0.65 -3.07 11.79
C ALA A 133 0.94 -2.25 13.06
N LEU A 134 0.23 -2.51 14.15
CA LEU A 134 0.45 -1.86 15.44
C LEU A 134 1.70 -2.37 16.13
N ASP A 135 2.05 -3.64 15.92
CA ASP A 135 3.24 -4.28 16.50
C ASP A 135 3.81 -5.37 15.58
N ALA A 136 4.95 -5.94 16.00
CA ALA A 136 5.65 -6.97 15.24
C ALA A 136 4.87 -8.29 15.14
N LYS A 137 4.07 -8.63 16.14
CA LYS A 137 3.25 -9.85 16.17
C LYS A 137 2.15 -9.76 15.12
N GLU A 138 1.43 -8.64 15.08
CA GLU A 138 0.41 -8.39 14.07
C GLU A 138 1.01 -8.40 12.66
N GLY A 139 2.17 -7.77 12.47
CA GLY A 139 2.90 -7.81 11.21
C GLY A 139 3.26 -9.21 10.77
N GLN A 140 3.69 -10.07 11.70
CA GLN A 140 4.01 -11.46 11.39
C GLN A 140 2.76 -12.27 11.01
N GLU A 141 1.64 -12.06 11.71
CA GLU A 141 0.35 -12.70 11.37
C GLU A 141 -0.10 -12.35 9.94
N MET A 142 0.08 -11.08 9.51
CA MET A 142 -0.21 -10.65 8.13
C MET A 142 0.67 -11.35 7.10
N VAL A 143 1.97 -11.45 7.38
CA VAL A 143 2.94 -12.14 6.51
C VAL A 143 2.58 -13.61 6.37
N ASP A 144 2.26 -14.28 7.47
CA ASP A 144 1.94 -15.71 7.49
C ASP A 144 0.62 -16.01 6.75
N ALA A 145 -0.39 -15.13 6.92
CA ALA A 145 -1.64 -15.25 6.18
C ALA A 145 -1.43 -15.12 4.66
N CYS A 146 -0.62 -14.14 4.23
CA CYS A 146 -0.31 -13.96 2.82
C CYS A 146 0.51 -15.13 2.25
N LYS A 147 1.48 -15.65 3.01
CA LYS A 147 2.25 -16.84 2.64
C LYS A 147 1.35 -18.07 2.48
N LYS A 148 0.47 -18.31 3.46
CA LYS A 148 -0.48 -19.44 3.45
C LYS A 148 -1.40 -19.36 2.23
N ALA A 149 -1.88 -18.18 1.90
CA ALA A 149 -2.73 -17.95 0.74
C ALA A 149 -1.96 -17.88 -0.60
N LYS A 150 -0.63 -17.94 -0.58
CA LYS A 150 0.25 -17.82 -1.75
C LYS A 150 0.06 -16.48 -2.50
N VAL A 151 -0.31 -15.44 -1.79
CA VAL A 151 -0.44 -14.07 -2.31
C VAL A 151 0.71 -13.19 -1.83
N LYS A 152 0.87 -12.03 -2.46
CA LYS A 152 1.92 -11.06 -2.12
C LYS A 152 1.39 -10.02 -1.15
N LEU A 153 2.26 -9.60 -0.23
CA LEU A 153 2.08 -8.45 0.64
C LEU A 153 3.16 -7.42 0.34
N LEU A 154 2.75 -6.21 0.01
CA LEU A 154 3.61 -5.05 -0.16
C LEU A 154 3.24 -4.00 0.88
N VAL A 155 4.24 -3.37 1.50
CA VAL A 155 4.02 -2.23 2.39
C VAL A 155 4.33 -0.93 1.67
N GLY A 156 3.45 0.05 1.78
CA GLY A 156 3.48 1.33 1.06
C GLY A 156 4.54 2.32 1.56
N TYR A 157 5.77 1.87 1.75
CA TYR A 157 6.91 2.74 2.10
C TYR A 157 7.40 3.50 0.87
N ARG A 158 6.65 4.54 0.46
CA ARG A 158 6.95 5.34 -0.73
C ARG A 158 8.36 5.95 -0.75
N MET A 159 8.93 6.21 0.43
CA MET A 159 10.29 6.76 0.54
C MET A 159 11.37 5.85 -0.07
N HIS A 160 11.13 4.55 -0.18
CA HIS A 160 12.01 3.63 -0.91
C HIS A 160 12.12 3.92 -2.40
N PHE A 161 11.21 4.71 -2.95
CA PHE A 161 11.11 5.04 -4.38
C PHE A 161 11.26 6.53 -4.66
N GLU A 162 11.49 7.33 -3.61
CA GLU A 162 11.66 8.77 -3.73
C GLU A 162 13.06 9.07 -4.27
N VAL A 163 13.13 9.99 -5.25
CA VAL A 163 14.36 10.25 -6.03
C VAL A 163 15.56 10.62 -5.15
N LYS A 164 15.36 11.48 -4.15
CA LYS A 164 16.44 11.89 -3.24
C LYS A 164 16.91 10.75 -2.35
N THR A 165 15.98 9.90 -1.90
CA THR A 165 16.32 8.71 -1.11
C THR A 165 17.11 7.71 -1.95
N LEU A 166 16.71 7.50 -3.21
CA LEU A 166 17.45 6.64 -4.14
C LEU A 166 18.86 7.16 -4.41
N GLU A 167 19.00 8.49 -4.53
CA GLU A 167 20.31 9.11 -4.72
C GLU A 167 21.23 8.90 -3.50
N ILE A 168 20.72 9.10 -2.28
CA ILE A 168 21.49 8.81 -1.06
C ILE A 168 21.91 7.34 -1.00
N ILE A 169 21.01 6.42 -1.40
CA ILE A 169 21.31 4.99 -1.45
C ILE A 169 22.41 4.70 -2.48
N ARG A 170 22.39 5.37 -3.65
CA ARG A 170 23.43 5.27 -4.67
C ARG A 170 24.77 5.74 -4.11
N MET A 171 24.82 6.98 -3.58
CA MET A 171 26.02 7.57 -3.00
C MET A 171 26.66 6.66 -1.92
N ARG A 172 25.81 6.05 -1.08
CA ARG A 172 26.28 5.09 -0.07
C ARG A 172 26.88 3.83 -0.72
N LYS A 173 26.24 3.28 -1.74
CA LYS A 173 26.72 2.07 -2.45
C LYS A 173 28.04 2.32 -3.18
N GLU A 174 28.21 3.50 -3.73
CA GLU A 174 29.39 3.92 -4.46
C GLU A 174 30.49 4.48 -3.54
N ASN A 175 30.27 4.42 -2.21
CA ASN A 175 31.20 4.90 -1.17
C ASN A 175 31.52 6.41 -1.26
N GLU A 176 30.68 7.20 -1.91
CA GLU A 176 30.84 8.65 -2.02
C GLU A 176 30.72 9.36 -0.66
N LEU A 177 29.96 8.78 0.28
CA LEU A 177 29.77 9.33 1.63
C LEU A 177 30.86 8.87 2.62
N GLY A 178 31.75 7.96 2.22
CA GLY A 178 32.73 7.35 3.09
C GLY A 178 32.10 6.62 4.28
N LYS A 179 32.79 6.63 5.44
CA LYS A 179 32.27 6.04 6.67
C LYS A 179 31.20 6.94 7.29
N ILE A 180 29.96 6.48 7.31
CA ILE A 180 28.87 7.21 7.96
C ILE A 180 29.06 7.11 9.47
N LEU A 181 29.28 8.25 10.12
CA LEU A 181 29.50 8.35 11.58
C LEU A 181 28.22 8.69 12.33
N PHE A 182 27.32 9.43 11.71
CA PHE A 182 26.08 9.88 12.36
C PHE A 182 24.99 10.12 11.31
N PHE A 183 23.76 9.83 11.67
CA PHE A 183 22.57 10.16 10.89
C PHE A 183 21.51 10.79 11.78
N GLN A 184 20.96 11.91 11.34
CA GLN A 184 19.84 12.58 12.00
C GLN A 184 18.70 12.74 11.00
N GLY A 185 17.52 12.24 11.36
CA GLY A 185 16.28 12.41 10.59
C GLY A 185 15.21 13.05 11.47
N LEU A 186 14.48 14.02 10.91
CA LEU A 186 13.35 14.65 11.58
C LEU A 186 12.12 14.56 10.68
N CYS A 187 11.00 14.11 11.25
CA CYS A 187 9.71 14.11 10.58
C CYS A 187 8.67 14.64 11.56
N GLY A 188 7.98 15.69 11.18
CA GLY A 188 6.94 16.27 12.01
C GLY A 188 5.84 16.91 11.16
N PHE A 189 4.63 16.91 11.67
CA PHE A 189 3.51 17.62 11.06
C PHE A 189 2.52 18.06 12.12
N ARG A 190 1.75 19.10 11.83
CA ARG A 190 0.70 19.60 12.72
C ARG A 190 -0.55 18.75 12.57
N ILE A 191 -1.06 18.21 13.69
CA ILE A 191 -2.42 17.66 13.77
C ILE A 191 -3.34 18.79 14.26
N GLY A 192 -4.24 19.24 13.38
CA GLY A 192 -5.13 20.38 13.72
C GLY A 192 -6.40 19.95 14.46
N ASP A 193 -6.95 18.81 14.11
CA ASP A 193 -8.21 18.30 14.66
C ASP A 193 -7.95 17.27 15.77
N PRO A 194 -8.39 17.54 17.02
CA PRO A 194 -8.17 16.64 18.16
C PRO A 194 -8.98 15.33 18.07
N THR A 195 -9.94 15.23 17.17
CA THR A 195 -10.77 14.02 16.98
C THR A 195 -10.19 13.04 15.96
N GLN A 196 -9.06 13.40 15.34
CA GLN A 196 -8.42 12.52 14.35
C GLN A 196 -8.07 11.15 14.92
N TRP A 197 -8.30 10.10 14.15
CA TRP A 197 -8.00 8.73 14.52
C TRP A 197 -6.52 8.51 14.93
N ARG A 198 -5.60 9.33 14.41
CA ARG A 198 -4.18 9.31 14.77
C ARG A 198 -3.90 9.59 16.25
N LEU A 199 -4.80 10.28 16.93
CA LEU A 199 -4.73 10.56 18.37
C LEU A 199 -5.42 9.45 19.21
N ASN A 200 -6.07 8.51 18.57
CA ASN A 200 -6.66 7.34 19.24
C ASN A 200 -5.64 6.19 19.24
N TYR A 201 -5.09 5.86 20.41
CA TYR A 201 -4.06 4.83 20.55
C TYR A 201 -4.45 3.48 19.95
N LYS A 202 -5.71 3.04 20.14
CA LYS A 202 -6.20 1.76 19.57
C LYS A 202 -6.21 1.74 18.05
N LEU A 203 -6.36 2.89 17.42
CA LEU A 203 -6.38 3.00 15.94
C LEU A 203 -5.02 3.36 15.35
N ALA A 204 -4.21 4.10 16.10
CA ALA A 204 -2.91 4.58 15.63
C ALA A 204 -1.74 3.66 16.01
N GLY A 205 -1.84 2.97 17.16
CA GLY A 205 -0.76 2.14 17.69
C GLY A 205 0.30 2.91 18.47
N GLY A 206 0.10 4.20 18.71
CA GLY A 206 1.04 5.07 19.44
C GLY A 206 2.20 5.59 18.57
N GLY A 207 2.32 6.85 18.41
CA GLY A 207 3.42 7.51 17.70
C GLY A 207 2.98 8.36 16.56
#